data_370cfcc0a3c9e71fe02b21abf3c6082f
#
_entry.id   370cfcc0a3c9e71fe02b21abf3c6082f
#
_cell.length_a   1.000
_cell.length_b   1.000
_cell.length_c   1.000
_cell.angle_alpha   90.00
_cell.angle_beta   90.00
_cell.angle_gamma   90.00
#
_symmetry.space_group_name_H-M   'P 1'
#
loop_
_entity.id
_entity.type
_entity.pdbx_description
1 polymer ?
#
loop_
_entity_poly.entity_id
_entity_poly.type
_entity_poly.pdbx_seq_one_letter_code
_entity_poly.pdbx_strand_id
1 'polypeptide(L)'
;MNEQNIKNEKKSYSGKDRISKSNLIYKLALTAMLTAFAFVLGGIGSAIGIFDPWTNGGSVSLSSLPLVFIGLICGWQYGLLGGVVYAGIDMLMDNGYVYSVNAIWISILLDYILGFGFAFVAGFFRKPFLKHKWWPFFVAMTFTMLLRFLSSFFSGVFAFATIASWNSPATWIYSLTYNAGYIGISLVL
;
A
#
# COMPACT_ATOMS: atom_id res chain seq x y z
N MET A 1 -51.07 14.69 6.58
CA MET A 1 -49.88 14.52 5.73
C MET A 1 -50.33 13.75 4.51
N ASN A 2 -50.13 14.30 3.29
CA ASN A 2 -50.82 13.82 2.08
C ASN A 2 -50.06 12.59 1.55
N GLU A 3 -50.76 11.51 1.13
CA GLU A 3 -50.19 10.25 0.63
C GLU A 3 -49.16 10.47 -0.52
N GLN A 4 -49.33 11.53 -1.30
CA GLN A 4 -48.42 11.95 -2.33
C GLN A 4 -47.04 12.36 -1.79
N ASN A 5 -47.00 13.03 -0.62
CA ASN A 5 -45.74 13.41 0.04
C ASN A 5 -44.97 12.17 0.55
N ILE A 6 -45.71 11.19 1.11
CA ILE A 6 -45.12 9.93 1.59
C ILE A 6 -44.54 9.11 0.42
N LYS A 7 -45.23 9.08 -0.73
CA LYS A 7 -44.74 8.41 -1.95
C LYS A 7 -43.48 9.09 -2.52
N ASN A 8 -43.45 10.42 -2.50
CA ASN A 8 -42.30 11.18 -3.01
C ASN A 8 -41.08 11.04 -2.09
N GLU A 9 -41.26 11.03 -0.78
CA GLU A 9 -40.17 10.75 0.17
C GLU A 9 -39.61 9.33 -0.01
N LYS A 10 -40.46 8.31 -0.06
CA LYS A 10 -40.03 6.92 -0.32
C LYS A 10 -39.26 6.75 -1.63
N LYS A 11 -39.69 7.47 -2.70
CA LYS A 11 -39.00 7.47 -3.99
C LYS A 11 -37.64 8.16 -3.94
N SER A 12 -37.53 9.25 -3.18
CA SER A 12 -36.28 9.99 -2.94
C SER A 12 -35.27 9.16 -2.14
N TYR A 13 -35.72 8.50 -1.06
CA TYR A 13 -34.87 7.58 -0.26
C TYR A 13 -34.38 6.39 -1.10
N SER A 14 -35.24 5.74 -1.86
CA SER A 14 -34.87 4.63 -2.74
C SER A 14 -33.87 5.02 -3.82
N GLY A 15 -33.96 6.24 -4.37
CA GLY A 15 -33.00 6.76 -5.35
C GLY A 15 -31.60 7.02 -4.74
N LYS A 16 -31.54 7.62 -3.55
CA LYS A 16 -30.29 7.88 -2.82
C LYS A 16 -29.57 6.57 -2.45
N ASP A 17 -30.31 5.57 -2.01
CA ASP A 17 -29.76 4.26 -1.65
C ASP A 17 -29.16 3.52 -2.85
N ARG A 18 -29.82 3.60 -4.02
CA ARG A 18 -29.26 3.02 -5.26
C ARG A 18 -27.97 3.68 -5.70
N ILE A 19 -27.93 5.02 -5.68
CA ILE A 19 -26.73 5.78 -6.06
C ILE A 19 -25.59 5.48 -5.08
N SER A 20 -25.89 5.39 -3.77
CA SER A 20 -24.89 5.06 -2.76
C SER A 20 -24.32 3.66 -2.96
N LYS A 21 -25.15 2.65 -3.20
CA LYS A 21 -24.72 1.26 -3.48
C LYS A 21 -23.91 1.16 -4.78
N SER A 22 -24.32 1.84 -5.85
CA SER A 22 -23.58 1.88 -7.11
C SER A 22 -22.17 2.45 -6.93
N ASN A 23 -22.03 3.53 -6.17
CA ASN A 23 -20.73 4.12 -5.86
C ASN A 23 -19.84 3.20 -5.02
N LEU A 24 -20.41 2.44 -4.09
CA LEU A 24 -19.69 1.46 -3.28
C LEU A 24 -19.16 0.33 -4.15
N ILE A 25 -20.02 -0.28 -4.98
CA ILE A 25 -19.64 -1.37 -5.89
C ILE A 25 -18.54 -0.93 -6.85
N TYR A 26 -18.67 0.26 -7.45
CA TYR A 26 -17.66 0.83 -8.32
C TYR A 26 -16.30 0.96 -7.62
N LYS A 27 -16.26 1.52 -6.41
CA LYS A 27 -15.01 1.69 -5.67
C LYS A 27 -14.39 0.35 -5.28
N LEU A 28 -15.19 -0.62 -4.87
CA LEU A 28 -14.71 -1.97 -4.55
C LEU A 28 -14.13 -2.67 -5.79
N ALA A 29 -14.84 -2.62 -6.91
CA ALA A 29 -14.36 -3.19 -8.18
C ALA A 29 -13.05 -2.53 -8.64
N LEU A 30 -12.99 -1.20 -8.59
CA LEU A 30 -11.77 -0.46 -8.96
C LEU A 30 -10.61 -0.78 -8.02
N THR A 31 -10.87 -0.91 -6.71
CA THR A 31 -9.86 -1.32 -5.72
C THR A 31 -9.33 -2.71 -6.05
N ALA A 32 -10.21 -3.68 -6.32
CA ALA A 32 -9.80 -5.04 -6.67
C ALA A 32 -8.97 -5.08 -7.97
N MET A 33 -9.39 -4.35 -9.01
CA MET A 33 -8.65 -4.27 -10.28
C MET A 33 -7.27 -3.65 -10.11
N LEU A 34 -7.17 -2.53 -9.39
CA LEU A 34 -5.88 -1.87 -9.17
C LEU A 34 -4.96 -2.68 -8.24
N THR A 35 -5.52 -3.41 -7.25
CA THR A 35 -4.74 -4.33 -6.42
C THR A 35 -4.19 -5.50 -7.24
N ALA A 36 -5.00 -6.09 -8.13
CA ALA A 36 -4.53 -7.12 -9.04
C ALA A 36 -3.46 -6.58 -10.01
N PHE A 37 -3.62 -5.36 -10.50
CA PHE A 37 -2.61 -4.71 -11.34
C PHE A 37 -1.31 -4.41 -10.58
N ALA A 38 -1.41 -4.01 -9.31
CA ALA A 38 -0.25 -3.85 -8.43
C ALA A 38 0.53 -5.16 -8.28
N PHE A 39 -0.19 -6.28 -8.16
CA PHE A 39 0.43 -7.61 -8.09
C PHE A 39 1.16 -7.97 -9.38
N VAL A 40 0.58 -7.72 -10.53
CA VAL A 40 1.24 -7.95 -11.84
C VAL A 40 2.51 -7.10 -11.97
N LEU A 41 2.45 -5.81 -11.60
CA LEU A 41 3.61 -4.93 -11.66
C LEU A 41 4.71 -5.31 -10.66
N GLY A 42 4.33 -5.80 -9.48
CA GLY A 42 5.27 -6.34 -8.50
C GLY A 42 6.00 -7.58 -9.05
N GLY A 43 5.24 -8.53 -9.61
CA GLY A 43 5.78 -9.75 -10.21
C GLY A 43 6.67 -9.52 -11.43
N ILE A 44 6.38 -8.51 -12.25
CA ILE A 44 7.25 -8.13 -13.38
C ILE A 44 8.61 -7.65 -12.86
N GLY A 45 8.65 -6.86 -11.79
CA GLY A 45 9.90 -6.40 -11.18
C GLY A 45 10.80 -7.57 -10.77
N SER A 46 10.23 -8.56 -10.10
CA SER A 46 10.95 -9.77 -9.66
C SER A 46 11.33 -10.69 -10.83
N ALA A 47 10.47 -10.84 -11.84
CA ALA A 47 10.71 -11.73 -12.99
C ALA A 47 11.83 -11.25 -13.93
N ILE A 48 12.04 -9.94 -14.04
CA ILE A 48 13.07 -9.36 -14.92
C ILE A 48 14.47 -9.51 -14.29
N GLY A 49 14.58 -9.74 -12.97
CA GLY A 49 15.85 -9.97 -12.27
C GLY A 49 16.86 -8.81 -12.29
N ILE A 50 16.60 -7.77 -13.10
CA ILE A 50 17.47 -6.59 -13.25
C ILE A 50 17.44 -5.74 -11.99
N PHE A 51 16.36 -5.85 -11.21
CA PHE A 51 16.10 -5.02 -10.04
C PHE A 51 16.20 -5.81 -8.72
N ASP A 52 16.79 -6.98 -8.71
CA ASP A 52 16.85 -7.87 -7.54
C ASP A 52 18.29 -8.17 -7.08
N PRO A 53 19.15 -7.12 -6.90
CA PRO A 53 20.48 -7.34 -6.35
C PRO A 53 20.46 -7.58 -4.83
N TRP A 54 19.29 -7.47 -4.20
CA TRP A 54 19.13 -7.63 -2.77
C TRP A 54 18.79 -9.07 -2.38
N THR A 55 19.76 -9.77 -1.85
CA THR A 55 19.69 -11.22 -1.53
C THR A 55 18.74 -11.57 -0.37
N ASN A 56 18.27 -10.59 0.39
CA ASN A 56 17.48 -10.78 1.61
C ASN A 56 16.01 -10.30 1.47
N GLY A 57 15.42 -10.39 0.25
CA GLY A 57 13.99 -10.16 0.04
C GLY A 57 13.60 -8.72 -0.30
N GLY A 58 14.54 -7.76 -0.38
CA GLY A 58 14.25 -6.42 -0.89
C GLY A 58 14.16 -6.43 -2.42
N SER A 59 13.05 -6.02 -2.98
CA SER A 59 12.87 -5.91 -4.44
C SER A 59 12.42 -4.51 -4.85
N VAL A 60 12.94 -4.04 -5.99
CA VAL A 60 12.44 -2.82 -6.63
C VAL A 60 11.10 -3.12 -7.27
N SER A 61 10.06 -2.46 -6.84
CA SER A 61 8.69 -2.77 -7.26
C SER A 61 7.88 -1.54 -7.61
N LEU A 62 7.16 -1.62 -8.71
CA LEU A 62 6.18 -0.61 -9.15
C LEU A 62 4.79 -0.81 -8.54
N SER A 63 4.61 -1.83 -7.68
CA SER A 63 3.32 -2.17 -7.07
C SER A 63 2.69 -1.02 -6.26
N SER A 64 3.51 -0.16 -5.68
CA SER A 64 3.05 0.98 -4.90
C SER A 64 2.29 2.01 -5.72
N LEU A 65 2.55 2.10 -7.03
CA LEU A 65 1.93 3.07 -7.93
C LEU A 65 0.40 2.83 -8.03
N PRO A 66 -0.12 1.65 -8.40
CA PRO A 66 -1.56 1.40 -8.39
C PRO A 66 -2.18 1.51 -7.01
N LEU A 67 -1.47 1.12 -5.93
CA LEU A 67 -1.98 1.21 -4.57
C LEU A 67 -2.22 2.67 -4.14
N VAL A 68 -1.31 3.58 -4.48
CA VAL A 68 -1.47 5.03 -4.26
C VAL A 68 -2.66 5.57 -5.07
N PHE A 69 -2.86 5.12 -6.32
CA PHE A 69 -4.03 5.51 -7.11
C PHE A 69 -5.35 5.09 -6.47
N ILE A 70 -5.43 3.91 -5.82
CA ILE A 70 -6.62 3.51 -5.06
C ILE A 70 -6.96 4.58 -4.02
N GLY A 71 -5.98 5.00 -3.20
CA GLY A 71 -6.17 6.04 -2.20
C GLY A 71 -6.64 7.37 -2.82
N LEU A 72 -5.99 7.82 -3.88
CA LEU A 72 -6.30 9.09 -4.57
C LEU A 72 -7.68 9.10 -5.23
N ILE A 73 -8.15 7.98 -5.77
CA ILE A 73 -9.42 7.91 -6.51
C ILE A 73 -10.56 7.51 -5.57
N CYS A 74 -10.39 6.45 -4.80
CA CYS A 74 -11.46 5.89 -3.98
C CYS A 74 -11.50 6.46 -2.57
N GLY A 75 -10.36 6.90 -2.03
CA GLY A 75 -10.21 7.45 -0.69
C GLY A 75 -9.39 6.56 0.23
N TRP A 76 -9.06 7.09 1.42
CA TRP A 76 -8.12 6.45 2.35
C TRP A 76 -8.52 5.05 2.81
N GLN A 77 -9.82 4.79 3.02
CA GLN A 77 -10.34 3.47 3.42
C GLN A 77 -10.04 2.39 2.38
N TYR A 78 -10.19 2.73 1.10
CA TYR A 78 -9.93 1.83 -0.01
C TYR A 78 -8.43 1.67 -0.27
N GLY A 79 -7.64 2.73 -0.06
CA GLY A 79 -6.18 2.66 -0.08
C GLY A 79 -5.64 1.69 0.97
N LEU A 80 -6.17 1.76 2.20
CA LEU A 80 -5.84 0.81 3.26
C LEU A 80 -6.26 -0.61 2.88
N LEU A 81 -7.52 -0.80 2.42
CA LEU A 81 -8.04 -2.10 2.03
C LEU A 81 -7.19 -2.73 0.91
N GLY A 82 -6.93 -1.98 -0.16
CA GLY A 82 -6.10 -2.46 -1.27
C GLY A 82 -4.68 -2.79 -0.84
N GLY A 83 -4.07 -1.97 0.00
CA GLY A 83 -2.73 -2.20 0.54
C GLY A 83 -2.66 -3.47 1.40
N VAL A 84 -3.62 -3.68 2.31
CA VAL A 84 -3.67 -4.88 3.18
C VAL A 84 -3.96 -6.14 2.37
N VAL A 85 -4.86 -6.08 1.39
CA VAL A 85 -5.14 -7.22 0.49
C VAL A 85 -3.91 -7.56 -0.34
N TYR A 86 -3.24 -6.54 -0.90
CA TYR A 86 -1.96 -6.74 -1.61
C TYR A 86 -0.91 -7.38 -0.71
N ALA A 87 -0.72 -6.87 0.51
CA ALA A 87 0.20 -7.42 1.49
C ALA A 87 -0.05 -8.91 1.77
N GLY A 88 -1.32 -9.31 1.91
CA GLY A 88 -1.68 -10.71 2.11
C GLY A 88 -1.34 -11.60 0.92
N ILE A 89 -1.56 -11.12 -0.31
CA ILE A 89 -1.22 -11.86 -1.53
C ILE A 89 0.30 -11.96 -1.68
N ASP A 90 1.01 -10.87 -1.51
CA ASP A 90 2.47 -10.77 -1.61
C ASP A 90 3.14 -11.72 -0.60
N MET A 91 2.68 -11.71 0.64
CA MET A 91 3.15 -12.60 1.70
C MET A 91 2.97 -14.09 1.36
N LEU A 92 1.86 -14.45 0.70
CA LEU A 92 1.61 -15.83 0.29
C LEU A 92 2.51 -16.27 -0.88
N MET A 93 2.96 -15.34 -1.72
CA MET A 93 3.79 -15.62 -2.88
C MET A 93 5.28 -15.64 -2.57
N ASP A 94 5.72 -14.97 -1.52
CA ASP A 94 7.13 -14.87 -1.11
C ASP A 94 7.73 -16.19 -0.55
N ASN A 95 6.96 -17.29 -0.55
CA ASN A 95 7.42 -18.65 -0.19
C ASN A 95 8.24 -18.75 1.11
N GLY A 96 8.02 -17.84 2.06
CA GLY A 96 8.66 -17.87 3.39
C GLY A 96 10.12 -17.39 3.43
N TYR A 97 10.70 -16.92 2.34
CA TYR A 97 12.08 -16.39 2.33
C TYR A 97 12.24 -15.06 3.05
N VAL A 98 11.15 -14.35 3.29
CA VAL A 98 11.14 -13.00 3.86
C VAL A 98 10.80 -12.99 5.35
N TYR A 99 10.57 -14.15 5.96
CA TYR A 99 10.25 -14.22 7.37
C TYR A 99 11.51 -14.20 8.23
N SER A 100 11.58 -13.22 9.13
CA SER A 100 12.59 -13.21 10.16
C SER A 100 12.48 -14.46 11.03
N VAL A 101 13.60 -15.16 11.22
CA VAL A 101 13.67 -16.30 12.14
C VAL A 101 13.46 -15.85 13.60
N ASN A 102 13.82 -14.60 13.91
CA ASN A 102 13.82 -14.08 15.28
C ASN A 102 12.48 -13.44 15.70
N ALA A 103 11.78 -12.78 14.79
CA ALA A 103 10.57 -12.04 15.11
C ALA A 103 9.60 -11.95 13.91
N ILE A 104 9.06 -13.08 13.51
CA ILE A 104 8.18 -13.23 12.34
C ILE A 104 6.99 -12.25 12.37
N TRP A 105 6.39 -12.03 13.52
CA TRP A 105 5.24 -11.14 13.66
C TRP A 105 5.58 -9.68 13.43
N ILE A 106 6.80 -9.26 13.84
CA ILE A 106 7.27 -7.89 13.60
C ILE A 106 7.50 -7.69 12.10
N SER A 107 8.10 -8.66 11.42
CA SER A 107 8.30 -8.61 9.96
C SER A 107 6.95 -8.55 9.23
N ILE A 108 6.01 -9.43 9.53
CA ILE A 108 4.68 -9.42 8.92
C ILE A 108 3.98 -8.07 9.12
N LEU A 109 4.02 -7.53 10.33
CA LEU A 109 3.38 -6.25 10.63
C LEU A 109 4.05 -5.08 9.90
N LEU A 110 5.37 -4.98 9.99
CA LEU A 110 6.12 -3.83 9.49
C LEU A 110 6.31 -3.88 7.97
N ASP A 111 6.75 -5.00 7.40
CA ASP A 111 7.09 -5.06 5.98
C ASP A 111 5.86 -5.24 5.10
N TYR A 112 4.88 -6.04 5.53
CA TYR A 112 3.69 -6.31 4.72
C TYR A 112 2.52 -5.41 5.09
N ILE A 113 1.96 -5.53 6.30
CA ILE A 113 0.71 -4.85 6.65
C ILE A 113 0.89 -3.34 6.65
N LEU A 114 1.87 -2.81 7.37
CA LEU A 114 2.15 -1.37 7.40
C LEU A 114 2.83 -0.92 6.10
N GLY A 115 3.80 -1.68 5.59
CA GLY A 115 4.54 -1.33 4.38
C GLY A 115 3.65 -1.00 3.19
N PHE A 116 2.66 -1.84 2.90
CA PHE A 116 1.70 -1.61 1.83
C PHE A 116 0.44 -0.87 2.29
N GLY A 117 0.03 -1.04 3.56
CA GLY A 117 -1.11 -0.36 4.15
C GLY A 117 -0.98 1.16 4.11
N PHE A 118 0.24 1.71 4.16
CA PHE A 118 0.48 3.16 4.07
C PHE A 118 -0.05 3.82 2.78
N ALA A 119 -0.47 3.04 1.78
CA ALA A 119 -1.23 3.55 0.64
C ALA A 119 -2.49 4.34 1.06
N PHE A 120 -3.00 4.16 2.29
CA PHE A 120 -4.11 4.95 2.81
C PHE A 120 -3.81 6.45 2.86
N VAL A 121 -2.55 6.84 3.06
CA VAL A 121 -2.11 8.24 3.15
C VAL A 121 -2.46 9.00 1.87
N ALA A 122 -2.40 8.34 0.71
CA ALA A 122 -2.79 8.93 -0.55
C ALA A 122 -4.24 9.45 -0.55
N GLY A 123 -5.12 8.83 0.23
CA GLY A 123 -6.51 9.24 0.34
C GLY A 123 -6.71 10.64 0.92
N PHE A 124 -5.78 11.17 1.70
CA PHE A 124 -5.83 12.55 2.21
C PHE A 124 -5.63 13.58 1.09
N PHE A 125 -4.93 13.21 0.04
CA PHE A 125 -4.67 14.04 -1.13
C PHE A 125 -5.73 13.88 -2.24
N ARG A 126 -6.80 13.11 -1.97
CA ARG A 126 -7.88 12.82 -2.94
C ARG A 126 -8.58 14.07 -3.45
N LYS A 127 -8.94 15.01 -2.56
CA LYS A 127 -9.72 16.22 -2.94
C LYS A 127 -9.01 17.06 -4.00
N PRO A 128 -7.73 17.46 -3.84
CA PRO A 128 -7.03 18.22 -4.86
C PRO A 128 -6.71 17.39 -6.11
N PHE A 129 -6.50 16.09 -5.98
CA PHE A 129 -6.28 15.19 -7.12
C PHE A 129 -7.49 15.13 -8.05
N LEU A 130 -8.69 14.97 -7.50
CA LEU A 130 -9.94 14.96 -8.27
C LEU A 130 -10.28 16.31 -8.93
N LYS A 131 -9.60 17.40 -8.55
CA LYS A 131 -9.67 18.70 -9.23
C LYS A 131 -8.66 18.84 -10.36
N HIS A 132 -8.21 17.71 -10.95
CA HIS A 132 -7.24 17.64 -12.04
C HIS A 132 -5.87 18.30 -11.74
N LYS A 133 -5.46 18.35 -10.48
CA LYS A 133 -4.11 18.76 -10.10
C LYS A 133 -3.22 17.52 -10.02
N TRP A 134 -2.02 17.57 -10.61
CA TRP A 134 -1.08 16.44 -10.63
C TRP A 134 -0.14 16.39 -9.42
N TRP A 135 0.15 17.54 -8.81
CA TRP A 135 1.06 17.58 -7.66
C TRP A 135 0.67 16.66 -6.47
N PRO A 136 -0.63 16.41 -6.17
CA PRO A 136 -1.00 15.52 -5.07
C PRO A 136 -0.58 14.08 -5.29
N PHE A 137 -0.44 13.64 -6.55
CA PHE A 137 0.09 12.32 -6.87
C PHE A 137 1.55 12.19 -6.40
N PHE A 138 2.41 13.13 -6.79
CA PHE A 138 3.82 13.09 -6.40
C PHE A 138 4.01 13.20 -4.89
N VAL A 139 3.25 14.07 -4.22
CA VAL A 139 3.30 14.21 -2.76
C VAL A 139 2.81 12.94 -2.07
N ALA A 140 1.67 12.38 -2.51
CA ALA A 140 1.12 11.15 -1.94
C ALA A 140 2.08 9.96 -2.12
N MET A 141 2.69 9.84 -3.32
CA MET A 141 3.69 8.80 -3.60
C MET A 141 4.90 8.92 -2.70
N THR A 142 5.47 10.12 -2.59
CA THR A 142 6.63 10.39 -1.72
C THR A 142 6.32 10.06 -0.26
N PHE A 143 5.20 10.54 0.28
CA PHE A 143 4.82 10.24 1.67
C PHE A 143 4.58 8.75 1.90
N THR A 144 3.89 8.06 1.00
CA THR A 144 3.66 6.61 1.09
C THR A 144 4.97 5.86 1.09
N MET A 145 5.90 6.21 0.19
CA MET A 145 7.21 5.56 0.11
C MET A 145 8.11 5.87 1.30
N LEU A 146 8.07 7.08 1.85
CA LEU A 146 8.80 7.41 3.07
C LEU A 146 8.30 6.60 4.27
N LEU A 147 7.00 6.46 4.44
CA LEU A 147 6.42 5.66 5.52
C LEU A 147 6.74 4.17 5.35
N ARG A 148 6.69 3.66 4.11
CA ARG A 148 7.13 2.30 3.80
C ARG A 148 8.60 2.11 4.14
N PHE A 149 9.45 3.06 3.75
CA PHE A 149 10.88 3.04 4.09
C PHE A 149 11.11 2.98 5.60
N LEU A 150 10.44 3.84 6.38
CA LEU A 150 10.55 3.81 7.84
C LEU A 150 10.11 2.47 8.41
N SER A 151 9.02 1.92 7.93
CA SER A 151 8.51 0.62 8.36
C SER A 151 9.52 -0.52 8.09
N SER A 152 10.02 -0.61 6.86
CA SER A 152 11.02 -1.61 6.50
C SER A 152 12.37 -1.39 7.17
N PHE A 153 12.76 -0.13 7.41
CA PHE A 153 13.94 0.19 8.18
C PHE A 153 13.87 -0.36 9.61
N PHE A 154 12.76 -0.13 10.30
CA PHE A 154 12.56 -0.68 11.66
C PHE A 154 12.42 -2.20 11.64
N SER A 155 11.80 -2.79 10.62
CA SER A 155 11.77 -4.23 10.43
C SER A 155 13.18 -4.82 10.30
N GLY A 156 14.03 -4.20 9.51
CA GLY A 156 15.43 -4.63 9.35
C GLY A 156 16.20 -4.64 10.69
N VAL A 157 15.94 -3.66 11.56
CA VAL A 157 16.58 -3.59 12.87
C VAL A 157 15.98 -4.59 13.86
N PHE A 158 14.64 -4.65 13.98
CA PHE A 158 13.99 -5.38 15.07
C PHE A 158 13.59 -6.81 14.71
N ALA A 159 13.29 -7.07 13.44
CA ALA A 159 12.90 -8.39 13.00
C ALA A 159 14.07 -9.22 12.46
N PHE A 160 14.91 -8.65 11.59
CA PHE A 160 15.97 -9.39 10.93
C PHE A 160 17.28 -9.43 11.71
N ALA A 161 17.59 -8.42 12.54
CA ALA A 161 18.75 -8.44 13.39
C ALA A 161 18.52 -9.29 14.66
N THR A 162 19.58 -9.86 15.21
CA THR A 162 19.51 -10.53 16.51
C THR A 162 19.33 -9.51 17.64
N ILE A 163 18.64 -9.89 18.72
CA ILE A 163 18.43 -9.03 19.89
C ILE A 163 19.77 -8.46 20.43
N ALA A 164 20.82 -9.27 20.39
CA ALA A 164 22.17 -8.85 20.84
C ALA A 164 22.76 -7.73 19.97
N SER A 165 22.32 -7.59 18.72
CA SER A 165 22.84 -6.59 17.78
C SER A 165 21.97 -5.33 17.65
N TRP A 166 20.85 -5.25 18.34
CA TRP A 166 19.95 -4.07 18.25
C TRP A 166 20.63 -2.75 18.66
N ASN A 167 21.58 -2.80 19.59
CA ASN A 167 22.34 -1.62 20.00
C ASN A 167 23.59 -1.36 19.14
N SER A 168 23.84 -2.18 18.12
CA SER A 168 24.99 -2.00 17.24
C SER A 168 24.73 -0.94 16.17
N PRO A 169 25.56 0.11 16.05
CA PRO A 169 25.45 1.08 14.97
C PRO A 169 25.51 0.44 13.57
N ALA A 170 26.25 -0.65 13.42
CA ALA A 170 26.35 -1.38 12.16
C ALA A 170 25.01 -1.94 11.69
N THR A 171 24.16 -2.43 12.60
CA THR A 171 22.81 -2.93 12.27
C THR A 171 21.91 -1.83 11.72
N TRP A 172 21.95 -0.66 12.34
CA TRP A 172 21.17 0.51 11.91
C TRP A 172 21.64 1.02 10.54
N ILE A 173 22.94 1.14 10.34
CA ILE A 173 23.53 1.58 9.08
C ILE A 173 23.20 0.57 7.98
N TYR A 174 23.32 -0.72 8.24
CA TYR A 174 22.96 -1.76 7.27
C TYR A 174 21.49 -1.69 6.87
N SER A 175 20.57 -1.65 7.83
CA SER A 175 19.14 -1.55 7.55
C SER A 175 18.81 -0.27 6.78
N LEU A 176 19.43 0.87 7.14
CA LEU A 176 19.25 2.14 6.45
C LEU A 176 19.67 2.04 4.98
N THR A 177 20.88 1.61 4.71
CA THR A 177 21.44 1.56 3.34
C THR A 177 20.73 0.52 2.49
N TYR A 178 20.40 -0.64 3.07
CA TYR A 178 19.69 -1.71 2.39
C TYR A 178 18.30 -1.24 1.92
N ASN A 179 17.48 -0.72 2.83
CA ASN A 179 16.12 -0.28 2.51
C ASN A 179 16.09 0.98 1.64
N ALA A 180 17.04 1.92 1.86
CA ALA A 180 17.16 3.12 1.02
C ALA A 180 17.47 2.76 -0.44
N GLY A 181 18.24 1.71 -0.69
CA GLY A 181 18.59 1.25 -2.01
C GLY A 181 17.34 0.88 -2.84
N TYR A 182 16.61 -0.15 -2.45
CA TYR A 182 15.50 -0.64 -3.28
C TYR A 182 14.24 0.25 -3.22
N ILE A 183 13.93 0.85 -2.07
CA ILE A 183 12.77 1.75 -1.96
C ILE A 183 13.04 3.08 -2.66
N GLY A 184 14.27 3.59 -2.57
CA GLY A 184 14.68 4.80 -3.27
C GLY A 184 14.58 4.65 -4.79
N ILE A 185 15.07 3.53 -5.33
CA ILE A 185 14.93 3.22 -6.76
C ILE A 185 13.45 3.07 -7.14
N SER A 186 12.65 2.38 -6.32
CA SER A 186 11.20 2.23 -6.56
C SER A 186 10.43 3.56 -6.57
N LEU A 187 10.93 4.58 -5.86
CA LEU A 187 10.34 5.92 -5.86
C LEU A 187 10.69 6.70 -7.13
N VAL A 188 11.88 6.49 -7.70
CA VAL A 188 12.36 7.22 -8.88
C VAL A 188 11.77 6.66 -10.18
N LEU A 189 11.44 5.37 -10.20
CA LEU A 189 10.77 4.69 -11.33
C LEU A 189 9.29 5.07 -11.43
#